data_e485b86481d3fd65c318d8eb3a529c00
#
_entry.id   e485b86481d3fd65c318d8eb3a529c00
#
_cell.length_a   1.000
_cell.length_b   1.000
_cell.length_c   1.000
_cell.angle_alpha   90.00
_cell.angle_beta   90.00
_cell.angle_gamma   90.00
#
_symmetry.space_group_name_H-M   'P 1'
#
loop_
_entity.id
_entity.type
_entity.pdbx_description
1 polymer ?
#
loop_
_entity_poly.entity_id
_entity_poly.type
_entity_poly.pdbx_seq_one_letter_code
_entity_poly.pdbx_strand_id
1 'polypeptide(L)'
;MQPNILVFFTDQQRWDTVGCYNPSVSTTPVLDQLAREGVKFENAFTVQPVCGPARSCLQTGRYPTQNGCYRNNIAMRQDEVTLAKLFNQAGYDTAYIGKWHLADLDEKPVPEELRGGWQYWLAADALEHTSHPYGGHFFDNDNQPVHFDGYRVDDQTTFALDYLKQRQRGNPFLLFLSYLEPHFQNDMARFVAPDGYAERFQTASVPPDLINRPGDWPQNLPDYYGMCQNLDENLGRIVDYLKASGEYDNTIILFFSDHGCHFRTRNDEYKRSCHESSIRIPCVARGGPFSGGRTVEHLVTLLDIPVTMLSVAGITVPDTMVGRDLQTALDAGHWDEEVLIQISESEVGRALRTPRWKYEIVAPGSDPWNESAAMIYVESQLYDLLNDPWERQNLIASPEHARIRDKLRQDIGRKMTAIGEDLPVIVPVE
;
A
#
# COMPACT_ATOMS: atom_id res chain seq x y z
N MET A 1 4.10 27.34 -9.72
CA MET A 1 4.23 26.31 -10.77
C MET A 1 3.65 25.04 -10.17
N GLN A 2 2.83 24.30 -10.91
CA GLN A 2 2.31 23.03 -10.41
C GLN A 2 3.47 22.02 -10.27
N PRO A 3 3.55 21.27 -9.16
CA PRO A 3 4.64 20.31 -8.97
C PRO A 3 4.46 19.08 -9.85
N ASN A 4 5.56 18.44 -10.24
CA ASN A 4 5.52 17.06 -10.68
C ASN A 4 5.23 16.14 -9.49
N ILE A 5 4.62 15.00 -9.74
CA ILE A 5 4.36 13.98 -8.72
C ILE A 5 4.90 12.64 -9.20
N LEU A 6 5.80 12.06 -8.41
CA LEU A 6 6.32 10.71 -8.57
C LEU A 6 5.78 9.84 -7.44
N VAL A 7 5.06 8.81 -7.78
CA VAL A 7 4.65 7.74 -6.86
C VAL A 7 5.55 6.54 -7.08
N PHE A 8 6.27 6.13 -6.04
CA PHE A 8 7.03 4.89 -5.98
C PHE A 8 6.30 3.91 -5.08
N PHE A 9 5.55 3.01 -5.66
CA PHE A 9 4.60 2.14 -5.00
C PHE A 9 5.06 0.68 -5.07
N THR A 10 5.14 0.03 -3.91
CA THR A 10 5.58 -1.36 -3.77
C THR A 10 4.41 -2.28 -3.39
N ASP A 11 4.52 -3.57 -3.66
CA ASP A 11 3.53 -4.59 -3.30
C ASP A 11 4.07 -5.45 -2.15
N GLN A 12 3.30 -5.58 -1.09
CA GLN A 12 3.57 -6.47 0.05
C GLN A 12 4.78 -6.07 0.89
N GLN A 13 5.19 -4.78 0.91
CA GLN A 13 6.36 -4.33 1.68
C GLN A 13 6.01 -3.98 3.13
N ARG A 14 6.66 -4.66 4.06
CA ARG A 14 6.60 -4.38 5.50
C ARG A 14 7.26 -3.02 5.80
N TRP A 15 6.65 -2.24 6.70
CA TRP A 15 7.19 -0.96 7.17
C TRP A 15 8.58 -1.10 7.81
N ASP A 16 8.82 -2.19 8.55
CA ASP A 16 10.05 -2.44 9.31
C ASP A 16 11.24 -2.96 8.47
N THR A 17 11.06 -3.05 7.15
CA THR A 17 12.16 -3.28 6.19
C THR A 17 12.86 -1.99 5.77
N VAL A 18 12.35 -0.84 6.14
CA VAL A 18 12.88 0.48 5.77
C VAL A 18 13.72 1.05 6.92
N GLY A 19 14.96 1.48 6.63
CA GLY A 19 15.94 1.89 7.63
C GLY A 19 15.48 3.04 8.53
N CYS A 20 14.75 4.02 8.00
CA CYS A 20 14.24 5.13 8.82
C CYS A 20 13.15 4.73 9.82
N TYR A 21 12.54 3.53 9.68
CA TYR A 21 11.64 2.94 10.70
C TYR A 21 12.35 1.91 11.58
N ASN A 22 13.32 1.19 11.02
CA ASN A 22 14.05 0.15 11.72
C ASN A 22 15.57 0.27 11.46
N PRO A 23 16.31 1.01 12.29
CA PRO A 23 17.74 1.23 12.07
C PRO A 23 18.61 -0.03 12.12
N SER A 24 18.07 -1.17 12.57
CA SER A 24 18.78 -2.45 12.56
C SER A 24 18.83 -3.12 11.18
N VAL A 25 18.07 -2.59 10.21
CA VAL A 25 18.00 -3.07 8.83
C VAL A 25 18.51 -1.96 7.90
N SER A 26 19.56 -2.25 7.12
CA SER A 26 20.21 -1.27 6.23
C SER A 26 19.89 -1.59 4.76
N THR A 27 18.61 -1.67 4.44
CA THR A 27 18.15 -2.00 3.08
C THR A 27 17.88 -0.78 2.22
N THR A 28 17.62 0.40 2.81
CA THR A 28 17.01 1.53 2.11
C THR A 28 17.70 2.88 2.33
N PRO A 29 19.03 3.02 2.06
CA PRO A 29 19.75 4.26 2.30
C PRO A 29 19.23 5.47 1.50
N VAL A 30 18.68 5.26 0.30
CA VAL A 30 18.11 6.34 -0.53
C VAL A 30 16.80 6.82 0.07
N LEU A 31 15.89 5.92 0.42
CA LEU A 31 14.61 6.26 1.05
C LEU A 31 14.82 6.91 2.43
N ASP A 32 15.82 6.45 3.20
CA ASP A 32 16.22 7.06 4.46
C ASP A 32 16.70 8.51 4.26
N GLN A 33 17.39 8.80 3.14
CA GLN A 33 17.78 10.15 2.80
C GLN A 33 16.55 11.00 2.41
N LEU A 34 15.61 10.46 1.64
CA LEU A 34 14.36 11.16 1.32
C LEU A 34 13.56 11.47 2.59
N ALA A 35 13.52 10.56 3.57
CA ALA A 35 12.88 10.80 4.87
C ALA A 35 13.58 11.91 5.67
N ARG A 36 14.91 11.99 5.64
CA ARG A 36 15.67 13.09 6.28
C ARG A 36 15.46 14.44 5.60
N GLU A 37 15.21 14.47 4.30
CA GLU A 37 14.89 15.70 3.55
C GLU A 37 13.41 16.08 3.65
N GLY A 38 12.54 15.08 3.74
CA GLY A 38 11.10 15.17 3.64
C GLY A 38 10.35 14.93 4.95
N VAL A 39 9.35 14.07 4.87
CA VAL A 39 8.47 13.67 5.98
C VAL A 39 8.32 12.15 6.01
N LYS A 40 8.54 11.55 7.18
CA LYS A 40 8.20 10.17 7.48
C LYS A 40 6.85 10.13 8.22
N PHE A 41 5.90 9.34 7.73
CA PHE A 41 4.67 9.05 8.44
C PHE A 41 4.86 7.75 9.24
N GLU A 42 5.00 7.88 10.57
CA GLU A 42 5.35 6.75 11.45
C GLU A 42 4.28 5.66 11.44
N ASN A 43 3.01 6.05 11.36
CA ASN A 43 1.86 5.17 11.49
C ASN A 43 0.97 5.26 10.24
N ALA A 44 1.44 4.68 9.14
CA ALA A 44 0.68 4.60 7.89
C ALA A 44 0.08 3.20 7.71
N PHE A 45 -1.20 3.13 7.26
CA PHE A 45 -1.96 1.90 7.18
C PHE A 45 -2.66 1.73 5.84
N THR A 46 -2.69 0.50 5.34
CA THR A 46 -3.72 0.10 4.37
C THR A 46 -5.07 -0.06 5.08
N VAL A 47 -6.14 0.24 4.39
CA VAL A 47 -7.51 0.02 4.91
C VAL A 47 -8.05 -1.36 4.55
N GLN A 48 -7.36 -2.08 3.65
CA GLN A 48 -7.63 -3.49 3.36
C GLN A 48 -6.33 -4.15 2.85
N PRO A 49 -5.78 -5.15 3.56
CA PRO A 49 -4.49 -5.75 3.23
C PRO A 49 -4.61 -6.81 2.12
N VAL A 50 -5.06 -6.37 0.94
CA VAL A 50 -5.20 -7.16 -0.30
C VAL A 50 -4.91 -6.25 -1.49
N CYS A 51 -4.15 -6.72 -2.49
CA CYS A 51 -3.62 -5.91 -3.59
C CYS A 51 -4.69 -5.12 -4.35
N GLY A 52 -5.69 -5.80 -4.96
CA GLY A 52 -6.77 -5.15 -5.72
C GLY A 52 -7.53 -4.11 -4.90
N PRO A 53 -8.08 -4.47 -3.73
CA PRO A 53 -8.74 -3.53 -2.82
C PRO A 53 -7.88 -2.31 -2.44
N ALA A 54 -6.64 -2.50 -2.02
CA ALA A 54 -5.73 -1.40 -1.66
C ALA A 54 -5.46 -0.47 -2.87
N ARG A 55 -5.25 -1.05 -4.06
CA ARG A 55 -5.07 -0.31 -5.31
C ARG A 55 -6.31 0.47 -5.71
N SER A 56 -7.52 -0.10 -5.52
CA SER A 56 -8.78 0.60 -5.77
C SER A 56 -8.96 1.82 -4.88
N CYS A 57 -8.52 1.73 -3.60
CA CYS A 57 -8.50 2.88 -2.68
C CYS A 57 -7.64 4.03 -3.23
N LEU A 58 -6.45 3.72 -3.75
CA LEU A 58 -5.53 4.71 -4.31
C LEU A 58 -6.07 5.38 -5.58
N GLN A 59 -6.79 4.63 -6.42
CA GLN A 59 -7.35 5.19 -7.64
C GLN A 59 -8.60 6.04 -7.38
N THR A 60 -9.39 5.71 -6.35
CA THR A 60 -10.73 6.30 -6.13
C THR A 60 -10.88 7.14 -4.86
N GLY A 61 -9.96 7.04 -3.91
CA GLY A 61 -10.07 7.68 -2.58
C GLY A 61 -11.22 7.14 -1.73
N ARG A 62 -11.73 5.92 -2.02
CA ARG A 62 -12.91 5.32 -1.38
C ARG A 62 -12.58 3.96 -0.80
N TYR A 63 -13.29 3.58 0.26
CA TYR A 63 -13.17 2.22 0.80
C TYR A 63 -13.57 1.16 -0.22
N PRO A 64 -12.98 -0.05 -0.17
CA PRO A 64 -13.29 -1.15 -1.09
C PRO A 64 -14.77 -1.52 -1.12
N THR A 65 -15.48 -1.50 0.01
CA THR A 65 -16.94 -1.72 0.05
C THR A 65 -17.74 -0.60 -0.62
N GLN A 66 -17.20 0.63 -0.67
CA GLN A 66 -17.86 1.76 -1.35
C GLN A 66 -17.63 1.75 -2.87
N ASN A 67 -16.43 1.35 -3.34
CA ASN A 67 -16.10 1.30 -4.76
C ASN A 67 -16.40 -0.07 -5.43
N GLY A 68 -16.70 -1.10 -4.61
CA GLY A 68 -17.04 -2.44 -5.06
C GLY A 68 -15.86 -3.41 -5.20
N CYS A 69 -14.61 -2.94 -5.17
CA CYS A 69 -13.41 -3.78 -5.31
C CYS A 69 -12.96 -4.33 -3.96
N TYR A 70 -13.81 -5.10 -3.28
CA TYR A 70 -13.55 -5.59 -1.91
C TYR A 70 -12.70 -6.87 -1.83
N ARG A 71 -12.33 -7.45 -2.96
CA ARG A 71 -11.39 -8.58 -3.10
C ARG A 71 -10.64 -8.50 -4.42
N ASN A 72 -9.60 -9.31 -4.59
CA ASN A 72 -8.98 -9.51 -5.89
C ASN A 72 -9.99 -10.06 -6.91
N ASN A 73 -9.66 -9.94 -8.18
CA ASN A 73 -10.50 -10.40 -9.29
C ASN A 73 -11.90 -9.75 -9.28
N ILE A 74 -11.93 -8.44 -9.00
CA ILE A 74 -13.06 -7.55 -9.26
C ILE A 74 -12.52 -6.35 -10.04
N ALA A 75 -13.02 -6.17 -11.27
CA ALA A 75 -12.66 -5.01 -12.07
C ALA A 75 -13.19 -3.72 -11.44
N MET A 76 -12.37 -2.67 -11.45
CA MET A 76 -12.80 -1.33 -11.07
C MET A 76 -13.83 -0.82 -12.10
N ARG A 77 -14.90 -0.22 -11.62
CA ARG A 77 -15.96 0.30 -12.50
C ARG A 77 -15.42 1.42 -13.38
N GLN A 78 -15.85 1.44 -14.64
CA GLN A 78 -15.43 2.44 -15.63
C GLN A 78 -15.93 3.87 -15.30
N ASP A 79 -17.05 3.97 -14.58
CA ASP A 79 -17.67 5.24 -14.18
C ASP A 79 -17.04 5.86 -12.92
N GLU A 80 -16.10 5.17 -12.26
CA GLU A 80 -15.42 5.74 -11.10
C GLU A 80 -14.66 7.03 -11.44
N VAL A 81 -14.71 7.98 -10.52
CA VAL A 81 -13.88 9.17 -10.53
C VAL A 81 -12.49 8.77 -10.04
N THR A 82 -11.55 8.67 -10.96
CA THR A 82 -10.19 8.20 -10.65
C THR A 82 -9.19 9.34 -10.57
N LEU A 83 -8.10 9.06 -9.89
CA LEU A 83 -6.97 9.97 -9.75
C LEU A 83 -6.48 10.47 -11.12
N ALA A 84 -6.21 9.56 -12.08
CA ALA A 84 -5.72 9.93 -13.40
C ALA A 84 -6.70 10.82 -14.17
N LYS A 85 -8.00 10.54 -14.14
CA LYS A 85 -9.01 11.39 -14.80
C LYS A 85 -8.98 12.83 -14.27
N LEU A 86 -8.81 13.01 -12.95
CA LEU A 86 -8.76 14.33 -12.33
C LEU A 86 -7.46 15.08 -12.69
N PHE A 87 -6.33 14.41 -12.70
CA PHE A 87 -5.05 14.99 -13.11
C PHE A 87 -5.03 15.35 -14.59
N ASN A 88 -5.60 14.52 -15.48
CA ASN A 88 -5.76 14.84 -16.90
C ASN A 88 -6.55 16.13 -17.11
N GLN A 89 -7.66 16.31 -16.38
CA GLN A 89 -8.47 17.52 -16.45
C GLN A 89 -7.71 18.77 -15.98
N ALA A 90 -6.72 18.59 -15.10
CA ALA A 90 -5.86 19.65 -14.62
C ALA A 90 -4.62 19.91 -15.50
N GLY A 91 -4.48 19.21 -16.64
CA GLY A 91 -3.41 19.39 -17.60
C GLY A 91 -2.10 18.70 -17.26
N TYR A 92 -2.13 17.68 -16.42
CA TYR A 92 -0.97 16.82 -16.16
C TYR A 92 -0.79 15.75 -17.24
N ASP A 93 0.46 15.42 -17.54
CA ASP A 93 0.82 14.21 -18.28
C ASP A 93 0.80 13.04 -17.27
N THR A 94 -0.18 12.13 -17.40
CA THR A 94 -0.33 11.01 -16.48
C THR A 94 0.25 9.73 -17.05
N ALA A 95 1.08 9.02 -16.26
CA ALA A 95 1.74 7.79 -16.67
C ALA A 95 1.63 6.72 -15.58
N TYR A 96 1.29 5.49 -15.99
CA TYR A 96 1.26 4.31 -15.13
C TYR A 96 2.19 3.22 -15.68
N ILE A 97 3.11 2.75 -14.84
CA ILE A 97 4.08 1.70 -15.20
C ILE A 97 4.09 0.63 -14.13
N GLY A 98 3.76 -0.64 -14.50
CA GLY A 98 3.84 -1.79 -13.61
C GLY A 98 2.54 -2.54 -13.38
N LYS A 99 2.31 -3.05 -12.17
CA LYS A 99 1.15 -3.86 -11.81
C LYS A 99 -0.11 -3.01 -11.63
N TRP A 100 -1.20 -3.36 -12.35
CA TRP A 100 -2.50 -2.69 -12.24
C TRP A 100 -3.45 -3.37 -11.26
N HIS A 101 -3.80 -4.62 -11.51
CA HIS A 101 -4.64 -5.51 -10.69
C HIS A 101 -6.06 -4.99 -10.41
N LEU A 102 -6.65 -4.25 -11.35
CA LEU A 102 -7.99 -3.66 -11.25
C LEU A 102 -8.87 -3.89 -12.50
N ALA A 103 -8.52 -4.87 -13.36
CA ALA A 103 -9.26 -5.16 -14.57
C ALA A 103 -9.86 -6.57 -14.63
N ASP A 104 -9.47 -7.49 -13.72
CA ASP A 104 -9.88 -8.90 -13.71
C ASP A 104 -9.58 -9.62 -15.04
N LEU A 105 -8.39 -9.40 -15.58
CA LEU A 105 -7.99 -9.90 -16.92
C LEU A 105 -6.76 -10.81 -16.88
N ASP A 106 -6.14 -11.00 -15.72
CA ASP A 106 -4.95 -11.85 -15.54
C ASP A 106 -3.79 -11.49 -16.50
N GLU A 107 -3.49 -12.39 -17.44
CA GLU A 107 -2.41 -12.28 -18.42
C GLU A 107 -2.77 -11.44 -19.66
N LYS A 108 -4.03 -11.03 -19.80
CA LYS A 108 -4.49 -10.29 -20.98
C LYS A 108 -4.15 -8.81 -20.86
N PRO A 109 -3.94 -8.13 -22.00
CA PRO A 109 -3.76 -6.68 -21.99
C PRO A 109 -5.02 -5.97 -21.48
N VAL A 110 -4.81 -4.93 -20.67
CA VAL A 110 -5.90 -4.11 -20.13
C VAL A 110 -6.38 -3.14 -21.21
N PRO A 111 -7.64 -3.20 -21.66
CA PRO A 111 -8.17 -2.26 -22.66
C PRO A 111 -8.27 -0.84 -22.06
N GLU A 112 -8.21 0.19 -22.91
CA GLU A 112 -8.10 1.59 -22.50
C GLU A 112 -9.19 2.00 -21.51
N GLU A 113 -10.43 1.56 -21.69
CA GLU A 113 -11.58 1.87 -20.85
C GLU A 113 -11.46 1.33 -19.41
N LEU A 114 -10.59 0.32 -19.16
CA LEU A 114 -10.31 -0.26 -17.84
C LEU A 114 -9.01 0.26 -17.20
N ARG A 115 -8.29 1.17 -17.85
CA ARG A 115 -7.04 1.77 -17.33
C ARG A 115 -7.26 2.94 -16.37
N GLY A 116 -8.49 3.22 -15.96
CA GLY A 116 -8.78 4.31 -15.02
C GLY A 116 -8.44 5.71 -15.55
N GLY A 117 -8.19 5.89 -16.84
CA GLY A 117 -7.91 7.18 -17.48
C GLY A 117 -6.42 7.53 -17.61
N TRP A 118 -5.50 6.63 -17.30
CA TRP A 118 -4.05 6.85 -17.49
C TRP A 118 -3.69 7.01 -18.97
N GLN A 119 -2.97 8.10 -19.33
CA GLN A 119 -2.62 8.45 -20.71
C GLN A 119 -1.44 7.65 -21.25
N TYR A 120 -0.33 7.60 -20.51
CA TYR A 120 0.77 6.70 -20.81
C TYR A 120 0.59 5.41 -20.03
N TRP A 121 0.66 4.31 -20.71
CA TRP A 121 0.41 3.00 -20.15
C TRP A 121 1.53 2.03 -20.53
N LEU A 122 2.17 1.43 -19.54
CA LEU A 122 3.08 0.31 -19.69
C LEU A 122 2.90 -0.62 -18.50
N ALA A 123 1.88 -1.47 -18.54
CA ALA A 123 1.46 -2.22 -17.36
C ALA A 123 0.86 -3.58 -17.71
N ALA A 124 0.72 -4.43 -16.69
CA ALA A 124 -0.04 -5.66 -16.73
C ALA A 124 -1.04 -5.71 -15.59
N ASP A 125 -2.17 -6.40 -15.77
CA ASP A 125 -3.17 -6.52 -14.72
C ASP A 125 -2.62 -7.35 -13.56
N ALA A 126 -2.44 -8.65 -13.71
CA ALA A 126 -1.72 -9.50 -12.77
C ALA A 126 -0.26 -9.67 -13.26
N LEU A 127 0.62 -8.75 -12.90
CA LEU A 127 2.00 -8.73 -13.39
C LEU A 127 2.77 -10.01 -13.04
N GLU A 128 2.42 -10.66 -11.93
CA GLU A 128 2.94 -11.97 -11.52
C GLU A 128 2.62 -13.11 -12.50
N HIS A 129 1.64 -12.92 -13.39
CA HIS A 129 1.27 -13.92 -14.41
C HIS A 129 1.89 -13.62 -15.77
N THR A 130 2.27 -12.36 -16.06
CA THR A 130 2.94 -11.98 -17.32
C THR A 130 4.46 -11.93 -17.19
N SER A 131 5.00 -12.16 -15.98
CA SER A 131 6.43 -12.04 -15.74
C SER A 131 6.93 -12.96 -14.64
N HIS A 132 8.21 -13.28 -14.74
CA HIS A 132 9.03 -13.92 -13.71
C HIS A 132 9.93 -12.88 -13.04
N PRO A 133 10.70 -13.21 -12.00
CA PRO A 133 11.68 -12.30 -11.42
C PRO A 133 12.66 -11.76 -12.46
N TYR A 134 13.06 -12.63 -13.40
CA TYR A 134 13.82 -12.30 -14.59
C TYR A 134 13.00 -12.62 -15.86
N GLY A 135 12.79 -11.61 -16.68
CA GLY A 135 12.05 -11.71 -17.91
C GLY A 135 10.53 -11.70 -17.79
N GLY A 136 9.90 -11.37 -18.88
CA GLY A 136 8.46 -11.23 -18.99
C GLY A 136 8.06 -10.09 -19.91
N HIS A 137 6.85 -9.58 -19.75
CA HIS A 137 6.38 -8.45 -20.53
C HIS A 137 5.34 -7.60 -19.78
N PHE A 138 5.29 -6.33 -20.13
CA PHE A 138 4.18 -5.40 -19.91
C PHE A 138 3.41 -5.23 -21.23
N PHE A 139 2.28 -4.56 -21.17
CA PHE A 139 1.55 -4.12 -22.36
C PHE A 139 1.57 -2.59 -22.45
N ASP A 140 1.82 -2.08 -23.65
CA ASP A 140 1.82 -0.65 -23.94
C ASP A 140 0.41 -0.09 -24.23
N ASN A 141 0.35 1.18 -24.66
CA ASN A 141 -0.91 1.84 -25.01
C ASN A 141 -1.70 1.13 -26.11
N ASP A 142 -1.01 0.48 -27.05
CA ASP A 142 -1.57 -0.24 -28.19
C ASP A 142 -1.85 -1.72 -27.88
N ASN A 143 -1.77 -2.12 -26.60
CA ASN A 143 -1.89 -3.50 -26.15
C ASN A 143 -0.82 -4.45 -26.73
N GLN A 144 0.34 -3.90 -27.15
CA GLN A 144 1.44 -4.72 -27.61
C GLN A 144 2.33 -5.13 -26.43
N PRO A 145 2.83 -6.38 -26.41
CA PRO A 145 3.75 -6.82 -25.37
C PRO A 145 5.12 -6.11 -25.53
N VAL A 146 5.58 -5.51 -24.43
CA VAL A 146 6.92 -4.93 -24.30
C VAL A 146 7.73 -5.83 -23.40
N HIS A 147 8.63 -6.60 -23.99
CA HIS A 147 9.43 -7.60 -23.29
C HIS A 147 10.60 -7.00 -22.52
N PHE A 148 11.02 -7.69 -21.49
CA PHE A 148 12.24 -7.45 -20.73
C PHE A 148 12.90 -8.80 -20.38
N ASP A 149 14.21 -8.81 -20.19
CA ASP A 149 14.99 -10.04 -19.92
C ASP A 149 15.75 -9.95 -18.57
N GLY A 150 15.96 -8.74 -18.05
CA GLY A 150 16.63 -8.49 -16.78
C GLY A 150 15.75 -8.75 -15.55
N TYR A 151 16.25 -8.38 -14.37
CA TYR A 151 15.45 -8.39 -13.16
C TYR A 151 14.33 -7.34 -13.26
N ARG A 152 13.09 -7.75 -12.97
CA ARG A 152 11.87 -6.97 -13.28
C ARG A 152 11.92 -5.53 -12.76
N VAL A 153 12.37 -5.32 -11.52
CA VAL A 153 12.48 -3.96 -10.93
C VAL A 153 13.46 -3.09 -11.73
N ASP A 154 14.59 -3.65 -12.16
CA ASP A 154 15.64 -2.91 -12.87
C ASP A 154 15.15 -2.46 -14.26
N ASP A 155 14.46 -3.35 -14.97
CA ASP A 155 13.93 -3.07 -16.31
C ASP A 155 12.70 -2.15 -16.23
N GLN A 156 11.79 -2.35 -15.27
CA GLN A 156 10.68 -1.44 -15.05
C GLN A 156 11.17 -0.02 -14.74
N THR A 157 12.23 0.12 -13.94
CA THR A 157 12.86 1.41 -13.67
C THR A 157 13.50 2.00 -14.92
N THR A 158 14.08 1.18 -15.79
CA THR A 158 14.63 1.64 -17.09
C THR A 158 13.53 2.19 -17.97
N PHE A 159 12.40 1.52 -18.09
CA PHE A 159 11.22 2.04 -18.79
C PHE A 159 10.70 3.36 -18.21
N ALA A 160 10.69 3.48 -16.89
CA ALA A 160 10.30 4.75 -16.22
C ALA A 160 11.26 5.89 -16.55
N LEU A 161 12.57 5.63 -16.56
CA LEU A 161 13.58 6.61 -16.97
C LEU A 161 13.45 7.00 -18.44
N ASP A 162 13.12 6.05 -19.31
CA ASP A 162 12.90 6.33 -20.74
C ASP A 162 11.64 7.17 -20.96
N TYR A 163 10.54 6.90 -20.25
CA TYR A 163 9.38 7.79 -20.23
C TYR A 163 9.77 9.20 -19.80
N LEU A 164 10.51 9.36 -18.69
CA LEU A 164 10.93 10.68 -18.19
C LEU A 164 11.83 11.45 -19.17
N LYS A 165 12.67 10.74 -19.95
CA LYS A 165 13.53 11.36 -20.99
C LYS A 165 12.73 11.77 -22.22
N GLN A 166 11.74 10.98 -22.63
CA GLN A 166 11.02 11.14 -23.90
C GLN A 166 9.78 12.04 -23.80
N ARG A 167 9.20 12.19 -22.60
CA ARG A 167 8.02 13.04 -22.40
C ARG A 167 8.25 14.49 -22.85
N GLN A 168 7.22 15.15 -23.32
CA GLN A 168 7.30 16.57 -23.64
C GLN A 168 7.47 17.38 -22.34
N ARG A 169 8.52 18.19 -22.30
CA ARG A 169 8.76 19.08 -21.15
C ARG A 169 7.92 20.36 -21.32
N GLY A 170 6.94 20.54 -20.49
CA GLY A 170 6.06 21.73 -20.54
C GLY A 170 4.88 21.57 -19.60
N ASN A 171 4.35 20.38 -19.52
CA ASN A 171 3.31 20.02 -18.55
C ASN A 171 3.94 19.39 -17.30
N PRO A 172 3.34 19.58 -16.11
CA PRO A 172 3.68 18.75 -14.95
C PRO A 172 3.30 17.30 -15.22
N PHE A 173 4.00 16.36 -14.61
CA PHE A 173 3.67 14.94 -14.73
C PHE A 173 3.15 14.36 -13.42
N LEU A 174 2.27 13.35 -13.55
CA LEU A 174 1.98 12.36 -12.53
C LEU A 174 2.49 11.02 -13.03
N LEU A 175 3.61 10.53 -12.48
CA LEU A 175 4.17 9.21 -12.79
C LEU A 175 3.90 8.27 -11.63
N PHE A 176 3.11 7.21 -11.87
CA PHE A 176 2.80 6.17 -10.91
C PHE A 176 3.58 4.90 -11.26
N LEU A 177 4.63 4.61 -10.49
CA LEU A 177 5.43 3.40 -10.61
C LEU A 177 4.94 2.37 -9.62
N SER A 178 4.37 1.29 -10.14
CA SER A 178 3.74 0.23 -9.38
C SER A 178 4.56 -1.05 -9.50
N TYR A 179 5.52 -1.24 -8.59
CA TYR A 179 6.35 -2.44 -8.55
C TYR A 179 5.61 -3.63 -7.96
N LEU A 180 5.95 -4.83 -8.43
CA LEU A 180 5.44 -6.06 -7.83
C LEU A 180 6.26 -6.45 -6.59
N GLU A 181 7.55 -6.15 -6.57
CA GLU A 181 8.42 -6.46 -5.44
C GLU A 181 8.07 -5.62 -4.18
N PRO A 182 8.27 -6.20 -2.98
CA PRO A 182 8.80 -7.53 -2.65
C PRO A 182 7.74 -8.63 -2.53
N HIS A 183 6.72 -8.67 -3.39
CA HIS A 183 5.68 -9.69 -3.39
C HIS A 183 6.25 -11.12 -3.60
N PHE A 184 5.58 -12.10 -3.01
CA PHE A 184 5.85 -13.52 -3.22
C PHE A 184 5.66 -13.89 -4.70
N GLN A 185 6.60 -14.64 -5.27
CA GLN A 185 6.53 -15.06 -6.66
C GLN A 185 5.78 -16.39 -6.75
N ASN A 186 4.56 -16.36 -7.27
CA ASN A 186 3.60 -17.47 -7.21
C ASN A 186 4.07 -18.71 -7.97
N ASP A 187 4.60 -18.55 -9.17
CA ASP A 187 5.07 -19.65 -10.03
C ASP A 187 6.32 -20.35 -9.47
N MET A 188 7.13 -19.65 -8.69
CA MET A 188 8.33 -20.18 -8.03
C MET A 188 8.08 -20.62 -6.59
N ALA A 189 6.91 -20.34 -6.03
CA ALA A 189 6.52 -20.59 -4.65
C ALA A 189 7.53 -20.09 -3.61
N ARG A 190 8.17 -18.92 -3.86
CA ARG A 190 9.14 -18.28 -2.96
C ARG A 190 9.28 -16.78 -3.27
N PHE A 191 9.96 -16.06 -2.39
CA PHE A 191 10.50 -14.74 -2.68
C PHE A 191 11.79 -14.87 -3.47
N VAL A 192 12.07 -13.95 -4.39
CA VAL A 192 13.25 -14.02 -5.28
C VAL A 192 13.89 -12.64 -5.41
N ALA A 193 15.00 -12.44 -4.71
CA ALA A 193 15.86 -11.26 -4.88
C ALA A 193 16.71 -11.37 -6.14
N PRO A 194 17.31 -10.27 -6.63
CA PRO A 194 18.36 -10.35 -7.62
C PRO A 194 19.55 -11.19 -7.13
N ASP A 195 20.28 -11.78 -8.06
CA ASP A 195 21.46 -12.61 -7.74
C ASP A 195 22.45 -11.87 -6.83
N GLY A 196 22.87 -12.52 -5.75
CA GLY A 196 23.83 -11.98 -4.79
C GLY A 196 23.24 -11.03 -3.73
N TYR A 197 21.92 -10.73 -3.79
CA TYR A 197 21.31 -9.84 -2.78
C TYR A 197 20.89 -10.59 -1.51
N ALA A 198 20.30 -11.76 -1.62
CA ALA A 198 19.88 -12.55 -0.46
C ALA A 198 21.04 -12.91 0.46
N GLU A 199 22.23 -13.14 -0.09
CA GLU A 199 23.46 -13.47 0.65
C GLU A 199 23.87 -12.36 1.63
N ARG A 200 23.53 -11.11 1.32
CA ARG A 200 23.84 -9.94 2.17
C ARG A 200 23.01 -9.94 3.45
N PHE A 201 21.89 -10.67 3.48
CA PHE A 201 20.91 -10.64 4.57
C PHE A 201 20.72 -11.96 5.31
N GLN A 202 21.63 -12.93 5.13
CA GLN A 202 21.60 -14.23 5.83
C GLN A 202 21.63 -14.11 7.36
N THR A 203 22.21 -13.04 7.89
CA THR A 203 22.32 -12.76 9.32
C THR A 203 21.57 -11.49 9.75
N ALA A 204 20.65 -11.00 8.91
CA ALA A 204 19.86 -9.82 9.24
C ALA A 204 18.95 -10.07 10.45
N SER A 205 18.59 -9.00 11.15
CA SER A 205 17.69 -9.07 12.30
C SER A 205 16.30 -9.53 11.85
N VAL A 206 15.73 -10.47 12.61
CA VAL A 206 14.38 -10.98 12.37
C VAL A 206 13.36 -10.08 13.07
N PRO A 207 12.31 -9.63 12.38
CA PRO A 207 11.22 -8.88 13.00
C PRO A 207 10.64 -9.63 14.21
N PRO A 208 10.43 -8.94 15.35
CA PRO A 208 10.03 -9.62 16.59
C PRO A 208 8.65 -10.33 16.51
N ASP A 209 7.76 -9.91 15.63
CA ASP A 209 6.46 -10.57 15.40
C ASP A 209 6.59 -11.94 14.71
N LEU A 210 7.71 -12.21 14.06
CA LEU A 210 8.00 -13.49 13.41
C LEU A 210 8.68 -14.50 14.34
N ILE A 211 9.45 -14.02 15.34
CA ILE A 211 10.25 -14.88 16.24
C ILE A 211 9.34 -15.79 17.03
N ASN A 212 9.67 -17.10 17.04
CA ASN A 212 8.92 -18.17 17.76
C ASN A 212 7.48 -18.36 17.24
N ARG A 213 7.21 -17.95 16.00
CA ARG A 213 5.95 -18.29 15.32
C ARG A 213 6.20 -19.24 14.15
N PRO A 214 5.26 -20.16 13.86
CA PRO A 214 5.29 -20.93 12.61
C PRO A 214 5.20 -19.95 11.43
N GLY A 215 5.69 -20.38 10.27
CA GLY A 215 5.70 -19.59 9.06
C GLY A 215 6.90 -19.95 8.19
N ASP A 216 6.99 -19.34 7.03
CA ASP A 216 8.06 -19.59 6.05
C ASP A 216 9.13 -18.48 6.00
N TRP A 217 9.09 -17.54 6.95
CA TRP A 217 10.03 -16.43 7.07
C TRP A 217 11.50 -16.87 7.16
N PRO A 218 11.88 -18.01 7.80
CA PRO A 218 13.30 -18.36 7.91
C PRO A 218 13.97 -18.61 6.55
N GLN A 219 13.20 -19.12 5.59
CA GLN A 219 13.69 -19.39 4.24
C GLN A 219 13.62 -18.18 3.32
N ASN A 220 12.64 -17.28 3.54
CA ASN A 220 12.28 -16.24 2.60
C ASN A 220 12.76 -14.83 2.99
N LEU A 221 13.07 -14.59 4.27
CA LEU A 221 13.42 -13.25 4.76
C LEU A 221 14.68 -12.65 4.11
N PRO A 222 15.76 -13.42 3.83
CA PRO A 222 16.92 -12.87 3.14
C PRO A 222 16.61 -12.39 1.73
N ASP A 223 15.84 -13.14 0.94
CA ASP A 223 15.38 -12.73 -0.39
C ASP A 223 14.48 -11.48 -0.30
N TYR A 224 13.58 -11.46 0.67
CA TYR A 224 12.67 -10.33 0.89
C TYR A 224 13.43 -9.03 1.17
N TYR A 225 14.45 -9.06 2.04
CA TYR A 225 15.33 -7.90 2.27
C TYR A 225 16.16 -7.54 1.04
N GLY A 226 16.63 -8.53 0.29
CA GLY A 226 17.34 -8.32 -0.97
C GLY A 226 16.50 -7.58 -2.00
N MET A 227 15.21 -7.92 -2.12
CA MET A 227 14.26 -7.20 -2.98
C MET A 227 14.04 -5.76 -2.50
N CYS A 228 13.90 -5.54 -1.18
CA CYS A 228 13.76 -4.19 -0.63
C CYS A 228 15.00 -3.32 -0.92
N GLN A 229 16.21 -3.89 -0.84
CA GLN A 229 17.43 -3.18 -1.21
C GLN A 229 17.47 -2.84 -2.71
N ASN A 230 17.08 -3.75 -3.58
CA ASN A 230 17.05 -3.49 -5.03
C ASN A 230 16.01 -2.40 -5.38
N LEU A 231 14.85 -2.38 -4.73
CA LEU A 231 13.86 -1.31 -4.89
C LEU A 231 14.46 0.06 -4.51
N ASP A 232 15.20 0.14 -3.42
CA ASP A 232 15.84 1.38 -2.97
C ASP A 232 16.94 1.87 -3.94
N GLU A 233 17.75 0.96 -4.47
CA GLU A 233 18.75 1.28 -5.49
C GLU A 233 18.08 1.83 -6.76
N ASN A 234 16.93 1.27 -7.15
CA ASN A 234 16.15 1.74 -8.28
C ASN A 234 15.45 3.09 -8.01
N LEU A 235 14.99 3.33 -6.79
CA LEU A 235 14.55 4.67 -6.38
C LEU A 235 15.70 5.67 -6.52
N GLY A 236 16.92 5.28 -6.17
CA GLY A 236 18.14 6.09 -6.36
C GLY A 236 18.36 6.49 -7.81
N ARG A 237 18.23 5.54 -8.75
CA ARG A 237 18.36 5.82 -10.20
C ARG A 237 17.39 6.91 -10.68
N ILE A 238 16.14 6.89 -10.19
CA ILE A 238 15.13 7.90 -10.55
C ILE A 238 15.45 9.25 -9.90
N VAL A 239 15.82 9.26 -8.62
CA VAL A 239 16.22 10.47 -7.88
C VAL A 239 17.42 11.15 -8.56
N ASP A 240 18.43 10.38 -8.96
CA ASP A 240 19.61 10.90 -9.66
C ASP A 240 19.24 11.50 -11.01
N TYR A 241 18.33 10.86 -11.75
CA TYR A 241 17.82 11.43 -13.00
C TYR A 241 17.10 12.76 -12.77
N LEU A 242 16.19 12.84 -11.77
CA LEU A 242 15.47 14.07 -11.44
C LEU A 242 16.42 15.21 -11.03
N LYS A 243 17.49 14.91 -10.29
CA LYS A 243 18.54 15.86 -9.95
C LYS A 243 19.30 16.33 -11.20
N ALA A 244 19.71 15.41 -12.04
CA ALA A 244 20.47 15.71 -13.28
C ALA A 244 19.64 16.50 -14.29
N SER A 245 18.33 16.26 -14.37
CA SER A 245 17.41 17.00 -15.25
C SER A 245 16.97 18.35 -14.70
N GLY A 246 17.30 18.68 -13.44
CA GLY A 246 16.86 19.89 -12.74
C GLY A 246 15.40 19.87 -12.29
N GLU A 247 14.74 18.72 -12.27
CA GLU A 247 13.32 18.57 -11.92
C GLU A 247 13.09 18.15 -10.46
N TYR A 248 14.16 17.76 -9.71
CA TYR A 248 14.07 17.22 -8.37
C TYR A 248 13.36 18.15 -7.38
N ASP A 249 13.67 19.45 -7.41
CA ASP A 249 13.10 20.41 -6.46
C ASP A 249 11.64 20.75 -6.74
N ASN A 250 11.18 20.58 -8.00
CA ASN A 250 9.78 20.73 -8.40
C ASN A 250 9.03 19.41 -8.43
N THR A 251 9.58 18.32 -7.88
CA THR A 251 8.94 17.00 -7.84
C THR A 251 8.62 16.61 -6.40
N ILE A 252 7.36 16.26 -6.16
CA ILE A 252 6.91 15.59 -4.94
C ILE A 252 7.09 14.09 -5.16
N ILE A 253 7.87 13.45 -4.29
CA ILE A 253 8.11 12.01 -4.30
C ILE A 253 7.32 11.39 -3.15
N LEU A 254 6.47 10.42 -3.45
CA LEU A 254 5.69 9.63 -2.51
C LEU A 254 6.12 8.18 -2.60
N PHE A 255 6.61 7.63 -1.50
CA PHE A 255 6.95 6.21 -1.36
C PHE A 255 6.01 5.55 -0.37
N PHE A 256 5.33 4.46 -0.77
CA PHE A 256 4.48 3.66 0.11
C PHE A 256 4.21 2.29 -0.50
N SER A 257 3.63 1.36 0.31
CA SER A 257 3.21 0.02 -0.12
C SER A 257 1.69 -0.14 -0.07
N ASP A 258 1.14 -1.15 -0.75
CA ASP A 258 -0.29 -1.48 -0.68
C ASP A 258 -0.67 -2.19 0.62
N HIS A 259 0.18 -3.06 1.14
CA HIS A 259 0.06 -3.76 2.42
C HIS A 259 1.42 -4.34 2.83
N GLY A 260 1.47 -4.98 4.01
CA GLY A 260 2.66 -5.67 4.51
C GLY A 260 2.68 -7.18 4.21
N CYS A 261 3.46 -7.91 5.02
CA CYS A 261 3.69 -9.35 4.90
C CYS A 261 3.91 -9.98 6.28
N HIS A 262 3.17 -11.01 6.64
CA HIS A 262 3.35 -11.75 7.89
C HIS A 262 3.98 -13.15 7.71
N PHE A 263 4.43 -13.50 6.52
CA PHE A 263 5.14 -14.77 6.24
C PHE A 263 4.40 -16.01 6.78
N ARG A 264 3.08 -16.09 6.60
CA ARG A 264 2.21 -17.16 7.06
C ARG A 264 2.22 -17.39 8.59
N THR A 265 2.55 -16.35 9.38
CA THR A 265 2.54 -16.45 10.86
C THR A 265 1.17 -16.22 11.47
N ARG A 266 0.19 -15.71 10.71
CA ARG A 266 -1.15 -15.33 11.18
C ARG A 266 -2.27 -16.17 10.55
N ASN A 267 -2.11 -16.55 9.29
CA ASN A 267 -2.97 -17.47 8.54
C ASN A 267 -2.12 -18.18 7.47
N ASP A 268 -2.73 -18.98 6.60
CA ASP A 268 -2.01 -19.74 5.56
C ASP A 268 -1.56 -18.89 4.37
N GLU A 269 -1.79 -17.57 4.44
CA GLU A 269 -1.44 -16.58 3.43
C GLU A 269 -0.32 -15.66 3.93
N TYR A 270 0.05 -14.61 3.17
CA TYR A 270 1.08 -13.65 3.54
C TYR A 270 0.53 -12.34 4.11
N LYS A 271 -0.76 -12.10 3.95
CA LYS A 271 -1.52 -10.89 4.23
C LYS A 271 -2.95 -11.26 4.65
N ARG A 272 -3.94 -10.42 4.45
CA ARG A 272 -5.36 -10.69 4.75
C ARG A 272 -5.62 -10.90 6.23
N SER A 273 -5.01 -10.06 7.07
CA SER A 273 -5.24 -10.06 8.52
C SER A 273 -5.15 -8.65 9.09
N CYS A 274 -5.74 -8.42 10.24
CA CYS A 274 -5.72 -7.11 10.91
C CYS A 274 -4.37 -6.75 11.54
N HIS A 275 -3.40 -7.66 11.56
CA HIS A 275 -2.13 -7.48 12.27
C HIS A 275 -1.24 -6.39 11.64
N GLU A 276 -0.46 -5.69 12.48
CA GLU A 276 0.47 -4.63 12.02
C GLU A 276 1.36 -5.10 10.86
N SER A 277 1.80 -6.35 10.90
CA SER A 277 2.60 -6.97 9.84
C SER A 277 1.91 -7.01 8.47
N SER A 278 0.57 -6.97 8.43
CA SER A 278 -0.23 -6.93 7.20
C SER A 278 -0.70 -5.53 6.85
N ILE A 279 -1.07 -4.72 7.85
CA ILE A 279 -1.76 -3.45 7.59
C ILE A 279 -0.85 -2.22 7.69
N ARG A 280 0.24 -2.25 8.47
CA ARG A 280 1.16 -1.13 8.58
C ARG A 280 2.15 -1.14 7.44
N ILE A 281 2.26 0.00 6.75
CA ILE A 281 3.06 0.18 5.54
C ILE A 281 4.10 1.28 5.74
N PRO A 282 5.23 1.26 5.03
CA PRO A 282 6.10 2.41 4.95
C PRO A 282 5.38 3.56 4.22
N CYS A 283 5.59 4.78 4.64
CA CYS A 283 5.10 5.97 3.94
C CYS A 283 6.05 7.15 4.16
N VAL A 284 6.68 7.60 3.08
CA VAL A 284 7.61 8.73 3.07
C VAL A 284 7.21 9.68 1.95
N ALA A 285 7.15 10.98 2.25
CA ALA A 285 6.91 12.03 1.28
C ALA A 285 8.07 13.02 1.26
N ARG A 286 8.50 13.47 0.08
CA ARG A 286 9.54 14.51 -0.09
C ARG A 286 9.15 15.51 -1.19
N GLY A 287 9.42 16.76 -0.96
CA GLY A 287 9.19 17.86 -1.90
C GLY A 287 7.92 18.66 -1.61
N GLY A 288 7.84 19.88 -2.13
CA GLY A 288 6.73 20.79 -1.85
C GLY A 288 6.56 21.03 -0.34
N PRO A 289 5.37 20.75 0.23
CA PRO A 289 5.10 20.90 1.67
C PRO A 289 5.82 19.85 2.53
N PHE A 290 6.27 18.75 1.93
CA PHE A 290 6.93 17.64 2.64
C PHE A 290 8.44 17.86 2.68
N SER A 291 8.89 18.62 3.71
CA SER A 291 10.29 18.99 3.88
C SER A 291 10.70 19.08 5.35
N GLY A 292 11.99 19.14 5.62
CA GLY A 292 12.56 19.47 6.93
C GLY A 292 12.83 18.29 7.86
N GLY A 293 12.80 17.04 7.38
CA GLY A 293 13.16 15.85 8.17
C GLY A 293 12.17 15.58 9.31
N ARG A 294 10.89 15.80 9.07
CA ARG A 294 9.82 15.67 10.08
C ARG A 294 9.35 14.21 10.20
N THR A 295 8.95 13.82 11.41
CA THR A 295 8.19 12.59 11.65
C THR A 295 6.77 12.97 12.08
N VAL A 296 5.76 12.40 11.40
CA VAL A 296 4.34 12.54 11.74
C VAL A 296 3.90 11.23 12.41
N GLU A 297 3.42 11.31 13.65
CA GLU A 297 3.01 10.15 14.45
C GLU A 297 1.52 9.83 14.33
N HIS A 298 0.73 10.72 13.70
CA HIS A 298 -0.69 10.51 13.46
C HIS A 298 -0.96 9.25 12.62
N LEU A 299 -2.12 8.62 12.86
CA LEU A 299 -2.58 7.49 12.06
C LEU A 299 -3.05 7.99 10.69
N VAL A 300 -2.33 7.63 9.64
CA VAL A 300 -2.65 7.96 8.23
C VAL A 300 -2.96 6.71 7.45
N THR A 301 -3.66 6.84 6.33
CA THR A 301 -4.12 5.70 5.53
C THR A 301 -3.83 5.85 4.05
N LEU A 302 -3.93 4.76 3.27
CA LEU A 302 -3.87 4.80 1.82
C LEU A 302 -4.94 5.71 1.19
N LEU A 303 -6.07 5.92 1.86
CA LEU A 303 -7.13 6.83 1.38
C LEU A 303 -6.69 8.30 1.42
N ASP A 304 -5.76 8.64 2.31
CA ASP A 304 -5.24 9.99 2.47
C ASP A 304 -4.29 10.39 1.30
N ILE A 305 -3.68 9.39 0.63
CA ILE A 305 -2.71 9.60 -0.46
C ILE A 305 -3.34 10.30 -1.68
N PRO A 306 -4.45 9.80 -2.31
CA PRO A 306 -5.04 10.46 -3.47
C PRO A 306 -5.56 11.86 -3.15
N VAL A 307 -6.14 12.07 -1.97
CA VAL A 307 -6.58 13.39 -1.49
C VAL A 307 -5.40 14.35 -1.41
N THR A 308 -4.28 13.91 -0.83
CA THR A 308 -3.05 14.68 -0.72
C THR A 308 -2.46 15.02 -2.09
N MET A 309 -2.42 14.05 -3.02
CA MET A 309 -1.90 14.28 -4.37
C MET A 309 -2.71 15.34 -5.11
N LEU A 310 -4.04 15.31 -5.01
CA LEU A 310 -4.90 16.35 -5.60
C LEU A 310 -4.67 17.71 -4.94
N SER A 311 -4.59 17.74 -3.62
CA SER A 311 -4.41 18.98 -2.85
C SER A 311 -3.08 19.68 -3.18
N VAL A 312 -1.95 18.93 -3.20
CA VAL A 312 -0.63 19.53 -3.54
C VAL A 312 -0.55 19.99 -5.00
N ALA A 313 -1.35 19.42 -5.88
CA ALA A 313 -1.48 19.82 -7.27
C ALA A 313 -2.44 21.02 -7.47
N GLY A 314 -3.15 21.45 -6.42
CA GLY A 314 -4.17 22.48 -6.48
C GLY A 314 -5.45 22.04 -7.21
N ILE A 315 -5.71 20.73 -7.22
CA ILE A 315 -6.90 20.12 -7.83
C ILE A 315 -7.97 19.97 -6.76
N THR A 316 -9.21 20.34 -7.09
CA THR A 316 -10.35 20.16 -6.16
C THR A 316 -10.57 18.68 -5.86
N VAL A 317 -10.57 18.34 -4.58
CA VAL A 317 -10.86 16.98 -4.10
C VAL A 317 -12.36 16.72 -4.21
N PRO A 318 -12.79 15.63 -4.87
CA PRO A 318 -14.21 15.25 -4.91
C PRO A 318 -14.77 14.88 -3.53
N ASP A 319 -16.00 15.24 -3.23
CA ASP A 319 -16.69 14.90 -1.96
C ASP A 319 -16.85 13.37 -1.74
N THR A 320 -16.70 12.59 -2.80
CA THR A 320 -16.74 11.11 -2.73
C THR A 320 -15.47 10.49 -2.17
N MET A 321 -14.35 11.21 -2.16
CA MET A 321 -13.09 10.77 -1.56
C MET A 321 -13.14 10.99 -0.04
N VAL A 322 -12.88 9.94 0.72
CA VAL A 322 -13.06 9.96 2.19
C VAL A 322 -11.76 10.14 2.97
N GLY A 323 -10.62 10.19 2.27
CA GLY A 323 -9.30 10.45 2.87
C GLY A 323 -9.13 11.90 3.31
N ARG A 324 -8.00 12.16 3.96
CA ARG A 324 -7.60 13.47 4.48
C ARG A 324 -6.33 13.95 3.78
N ASP A 325 -6.15 15.24 3.71
CA ASP A 325 -4.91 15.81 3.17
C ASP A 325 -3.77 15.69 4.20
N LEU A 326 -2.74 14.94 3.87
CA LEU A 326 -1.56 14.73 4.73
C LEU A 326 -0.78 16.02 5.02
N GLN A 327 -0.93 17.07 4.21
CA GLN A 327 -0.36 18.37 4.55
C GLN A 327 -0.93 18.89 5.88
N THR A 328 -2.21 18.63 6.13
CA THR A 328 -2.85 19.06 7.39
C THR A 328 -2.36 18.26 8.59
N ALA A 329 -1.87 17.04 8.40
CA ALA A 329 -1.27 16.23 9.46
C ALA A 329 0.08 16.80 9.96
N LEU A 330 0.75 17.61 9.15
CA LEU A 330 2.05 18.19 9.52
C LEU A 330 1.96 19.12 10.74
N ASP A 331 0.85 19.83 10.87
CA ASP A 331 0.66 20.83 11.93
C ASP A 331 -0.69 20.66 12.65
N ALA A 332 -1.29 19.45 12.57
CA ALA A 332 -2.59 19.17 13.13
C ALA A 332 -2.58 19.26 14.68
N GLY A 333 -3.38 20.15 15.24
CA GLY A 333 -3.68 20.16 16.65
C GLY A 333 -4.72 19.10 17.04
N HIS A 334 -5.49 18.61 16.07
CA HIS A 334 -6.46 17.54 16.21
C HIS A 334 -6.49 16.70 14.94
N TRP A 335 -6.39 15.39 15.09
CA TRP A 335 -6.42 14.39 14.01
C TRP A 335 -7.30 13.22 14.43
N ASP A 336 -8.06 12.63 13.51
CA ASP A 336 -8.83 11.42 13.81
C ASP A 336 -7.88 10.22 13.90
N GLU A 337 -7.70 9.72 15.09
CA GLU A 337 -6.75 8.64 15.42
C GLU A 337 -7.42 7.25 15.39
N GLU A 338 -8.43 7.07 14.55
CA GLU A 338 -9.13 5.81 14.39
C GLU A 338 -9.16 5.38 12.93
N VAL A 339 -8.57 4.23 12.63
CA VAL A 339 -8.53 3.63 11.29
C VAL A 339 -9.41 2.39 11.25
N LEU A 340 -10.41 2.39 10.36
CA LEU A 340 -11.20 1.20 10.05
C LEU A 340 -10.47 0.37 9.00
N ILE A 341 -10.28 -0.92 9.29
CA ILE A 341 -9.68 -1.91 8.39
C ILE A 341 -10.74 -2.90 7.96
N GLN A 342 -10.83 -3.18 6.66
CA GLN A 342 -11.66 -4.21 6.08
C GLN A 342 -10.81 -5.46 5.79
N ILE A 343 -11.34 -6.65 6.00
CA ILE A 343 -10.67 -7.92 5.73
C ILE A 343 -11.59 -8.75 4.86
N SER A 344 -11.01 -9.36 3.83
CA SER A 344 -11.69 -10.24 2.88
C SER A 344 -10.79 -11.40 2.49
N GLU A 345 -11.31 -12.32 1.70
CA GLU A 345 -10.64 -13.50 1.14
C GLU A 345 -10.23 -14.56 2.18
N SER A 346 -9.72 -14.19 3.34
CA SER A 346 -9.49 -15.08 4.49
C SER A 346 -10.72 -15.21 5.38
N GLU A 347 -11.39 -14.09 5.59
CA GLU A 347 -12.58 -13.95 6.42
C GLU A 347 -13.33 -12.67 6.07
N VAL A 348 -14.61 -12.56 6.40
CA VAL A 348 -15.33 -11.29 6.39
C VAL A 348 -15.10 -10.62 7.74
N GLY A 349 -14.13 -9.72 7.78
CA GLY A 349 -13.67 -9.09 9.02
C GLY A 349 -13.66 -7.57 8.97
N ARG A 350 -13.69 -6.95 10.16
CA ARG A 350 -13.46 -5.52 10.38
C ARG A 350 -12.55 -5.34 11.58
N ALA A 351 -11.61 -4.42 11.48
CA ALA A 351 -10.81 -4.06 12.64
C ALA A 351 -10.76 -2.54 12.83
N LEU A 352 -10.68 -2.12 14.07
CA LEU A 352 -10.44 -0.75 14.48
C LEU A 352 -9.05 -0.62 15.06
N ARG A 353 -8.21 0.22 14.44
CA ARG A 353 -6.87 0.57 14.90
C ARG A 353 -6.90 1.97 15.51
N THR A 354 -6.54 2.09 16.79
CA THR A 354 -6.36 3.35 17.51
C THR A 354 -4.89 3.49 17.95
N PRO A 355 -4.39 4.61 18.48
CA PRO A 355 -2.98 4.73 18.88
C PRO A 355 -2.51 3.65 19.86
N ARG A 356 -3.42 3.11 20.67
CA ARG A 356 -3.08 2.08 21.65
C ARG A 356 -3.69 0.72 21.37
N TRP A 357 -4.92 0.67 20.82
CA TRP A 357 -5.69 -0.56 20.76
C TRP A 357 -5.93 -1.00 19.33
N LYS A 358 -5.93 -2.29 19.13
CA LYS A 358 -6.48 -2.93 17.93
C LYS A 358 -7.59 -3.87 18.38
N TYR A 359 -8.75 -3.76 17.74
CA TYR A 359 -9.92 -4.58 18.01
C TYR A 359 -10.49 -5.10 16.71
N GLU A 360 -10.74 -6.39 16.65
CA GLU A 360 -11.24 -7.07 15.45
C GLU A 360 -12.55 -7.80 15.76
N ILE A 361 -13.41 -7.78 14.77
CA ILE A 361 -14.65 -8.55 14.67
C ILE A 361 -14.65 -9.33 13.35
N VAL A 362 -15.16 -10.56 13.40
CA VAL A 362 -15.28 -11.44 12.24
C VAL A 362 -16.69 -11.98 12.09
N ALA A 363 -17.14 -12.32 10.89
CA ALA A 363 -18.45 -12.90 10.62
C ALA A 363 -18.31 -14.40 10.34
N PRO A 364 -18.45 -15.28 11.34
CA PRO A 364 -18.33 -16.72 11.15
C PRO A 364 -19.40 -17.24 10.20
N GLY A 365 -19.00 -18.05 9.22
CA GLY A 365 -19.91 -18.67 8.25
C GLY A 365 -20.27 -17.82 7.04
N SER A 366 -19.81 -16.57 6.98
CA SER A 366 -19.85 -15.75 5.76
C SER A 366 -18.79 -16.22 4.75
N ASP A 367 -19.11 -16.10 3.46
CA ASP A 367 -18.18 -16.41 2.36
C ASP A 367 -17.29 -15.20 2.06
N PRO A 368 -15.99 -15.23 2.43
CA PRO A 368 -15.11 -14.08 2.29
C PRO A 368 -14.75 -13.73 0.83
N TRP A 369 -15.10 -14.60 -0.12
CA TRP A 369 -14.95 -14.33 -1.55
C TRP A 369 -16.19 -13.69 -2.18
N ASN A 370 -17.38 -13.93 -1.64
CA ASN A 370 -18.63 -13.46 -2.24
C ASN A 370 -19.40 -12.46 -1.38
N GLU A 371 -19.00 -12.26 -0.12
CA GLU A 371 -19.63 -11.33 0.79
C GLU A 371 -18.64 -10.25 1.25
N SER A 372 -18.96 -8.98 0.96
CA SER A 372 -18.12 -7.83 1.32
C SER A 372 -18.32 -7.36 2.77
N ALA A 373 -19.47 -7.70 3.38
CA ALA A 373 -19.87 -7.32 4.73
C ALA A 373 -20.92 -8.34 5.26
N ALA A 374 -21.18 -8.30 6.56
CA ALA A 374 -22.19 -9.13 7.22
C ALA A 374 -23.02 -8.30 8.21
N MET A 375 -24.20 -8.81 8.58
CA MET A 375 -25.05 -8.18 9.59
C MET A 375 -24.73 -8.63 11.02
N ILE A 376 -24.04 -9.76 11.17
CA ILE A 376 -23.66 -10.34 12.47
C ILE A 376 -22.18 -10.63 12.48
N TYR A 377 -21.49 -10.08 13.44
CA TYR A 377 -20.08 -10.34 13.71
C TYR A 377 -19.92 -10.86 15.13
N VAL A 378 -18.81 -11.53 15.40
CA VAL A 378 -18.35 -11.89 16.74
C VAL A 378 -17.01 -11.21 17.03
N GLU A 379 -16.76 -10.89 18.28
CA GLU A 379 -15.45 -10.38 18.71
C GLU A 379 -14.38 -11.45 18.46
N SER A 380 -13.24 -11.07 17.89
CA SER A 380 -12.16 -12.01 17.50
C SER A 380 -10.85 -11.70 18.20
N GLN A 381 -10.38 -10.45 18.14
CA GLN A 381 -9.07 -10.09 18.66
C GLN A 381 -9.09 -8.73 19.35
N LEU A 382 -8.25 -8.62 20.39
CA LEU A 382 -7.94 -7.36 21.08
C LEU A 382 -6.46 -7.34 21.44
N TYR A 383 -5.75 -6.27 21.03
CA TYR A 383 -4.35 -6.07 21.36
C TYR A 383 -4.09 -4.71 21.99
N ASP A 384 -3.24 -4.66 23.02
CA ASP A 384 -2.69 -3.43 23.60
C ASP A 384 -1.34 -3.13 22.93
N LEU A 385 -1.35 -2.36 21.85
CA LEU A 385 -0.17 -2.11 21.03
C LEU A 385 0.92 -1.27 21.73
N LEU A 386 0.57 -0.59 22.82
CA LEU A 386 1.57 0.10 23.64
C LEU A 386 2.43 -0.88 24.44
N ASN A 387 1.83 -1.95 24.97
CA ASN A 387 2.51 -2.95 25.78
C ASN A 387 2.90 -4.20 24.98
N ASP A 388 2.22 -4.47 23.88
CA ASP A 388 2.44 -5.59 22.98
C ASP A 388 2.39 -5.12 21.50
N PRO A 389 3.39 -4.34 21.03
CA PRO A 389 3.41 -3.80 19.67
C PRO A 389 3.53 -4.88 18.59
N TRP A 390 3.86 -6.11 18.96
CA TRP A 390 4.02 -7.25 18.08
C TRP A 390 2.84 -8.22 18.10
N GLU A 391 1.76 -7.88 18.81
CA GLU A 391 0.49 -8.61 18.81
C GLU A 391 0.66 -10.11 19.15
N ARG A 392 1.37 -10.37 20.23
CA ARG A 392 1.67 -11.72 20.71
C ARG A 392 0.58 -12.29 21.59
N GLN A 393 -0.13 -11.43 22.31
CA GLN A 393 -1.15 -11.82 23.28
C GLN A 393 -2.52 -11.24 22.92
N ASN A 394 -3.43 -12.11 22.46
CA ASN A 394 -4.83 -11.72 22.25
C ASN A 394 -5.55 -11.58 23.60
N LEU A 395 -6.05 -10.37 23.89
CA LEU A 395 -6.72 -10.00 25.15
C LEU A 395 -8.25 -10.08 25.06
N ILE A 396 -8.79 -10.60 23.95
CA ILE A 396 -10.24 -10.57 23.69
C ILE A 396 -11.08 -11.25 24.79
N ALA A 397 -10.60 -12.36 25.36
CA ALA A 397 -11.26 -13.08 26.43
C ALA A 397 -10.90 -12.57 27.85
N SER A 398 -10.08 -11.49 27.97
CA SER A 398 -9.66 -10.99 29.26
C SER A 398 -10.77 -10.16 29.96
N PRO A 399 -11.24 -10.56 31.16
CA PRO A 399 -12.27 -9.81 31.89
C PRO A 399 -11.82 -8.39 32.28
N GLU A 400 -10.52 -8.19 32.51
CA GLU A 400 -9.95 -6.89 32.88
C GLU A 400 -10.10 -5.85 31.76
N HIS A 401 -10.25 -6.30 30.51
CA HIS A 401 -10.37 -5.46 29.31
C HIS A 401 -11.83 -5.29 28.84
N ALA A 402 -12.82 -5.80 29.58
CA ALA A 402 -14.24 -5.74 29.19
C ALA A 402 -14.69 -4.29 28.86
N ARG A 403 -14.33 -3.31 29.71
CA ARG A 403 -14.71 -1.91 29.49
C ARG A 403 -14.14 -1.32 28.20
N ILE A 404 -12.89 -1.65 27.84
CA ILE A 404 -12.29 -1.17 26.59
C ILE A 404 -12.90 -1.88 25.39
N ARG A 405 -13.20 -3.19 25.48
CA ARG A 405 -13.95 -3.90 24.45
C ARG A 405 -15.28 -3.26 24.13
N ASP A 406 -16.08 -2.93 25.19
CA ASP A 406 -17.38 -2.30 25.01
C ASP A 406 -17.29 -0.95 24.29
N LYS A 407 -16.26 -0.15 24.63
CA LYS A 407 -15.99 1.10 23.93
C LYS A 407 -15.64 0.86 22.45
N LEU A 408 -14.66 -0.01 22.17
CA LEU A 408 -14.20 -0.29 20.80
C LEU A 408 -15.29 -0.92 19.94
N ARG A 409 -16.19 -1.73 20.53
CA ARG A 409 -17.40 -2.26 19.86
C ARG A 409 -18.32 -1.16 19.37
N GLN A 410 -18.53 -0.11 20.17
CA GLN A 410 -19.33 1.05 19.77
C GLN A 410 -18.61 1.87 18.70
N ASP A 411 -17.31 2.10 18.87
CA ASP A 411 -16.51 2.91 17.96
C ASP A 411 -16.40 2.26 16.57
N ILE A 412 -16.18 0.94 16.47
CA ILE A 412 -16.13 0.25 15.17
C ILE A 412 -17.49 0.30 14.45
N GLY A 413 -18.60 0.11 15.17
CA GLY A 413 -19.94 0.23 14.59
C GLY A 413 -20.20 1.64 14.04
N ARG A 414 -19.78 2.67 14.76
CA ARG A 414 -19.85 4.07 14.30
C ARG A 414 -19.04 4.29 13.04
N LYS A 415 -17.79 3.75 12.98
CA LYS A 415 -16.93 3.87 11.78
C LYS A 415 -17.48 3.13 10.57
N MET A 416 -18.04 1.93 10.76
CA MET A 416 -18.69 1.17 9.68
C MET A 416 -19.88 1.96 9.11
N THR A 417 -20.74 2.51 9.99
CA THR A 417 -21.89 3.32 9.55
C THR A 417 -21.44 4.59 8.82
N ALA A 418 -20.36 5.22 9.25
CA ALA A 418 -19.85 6.45 8.62
C ALA A 418 -19.38 6.24 7.16
N ILE A 419 -18.98 5.02 6.80
CA ILE A 419 -18.61 4.68 5.41
C ILE A 419 -19.76 4.05 4.62
N GLY A 420 -20.96 4.02 5.17
CA GLY A 420 -22.18 3.52 4.51
C GLY A 420 -22.43 2.02 4.68
N GLU A 421 -21.74 1.34 5.57
CA GLU A 421 -22.09 -0.03 5.98
C GLU A 421 -23.25 0.01 6.98
N ASP A 422 -24.08 -1.04 6.98
CA ASP A 422 -25.12 -1.19 8.01
C ASP A 422 -24.50 -1.39 9.39
N LEU A 423 -25.18 -0.87 10.44
CA LEU A 423 -24.75 -1.11 11.82
C LEU A 423 -24.93 -2.60 12.17
N PRO A 424 -23.85 -3.35 12.39
CA PRO A 424 -23.97 -4.79 12.65
C PRO A 424 -24.34 -5.09 14.09
N VAL A 425 -24.86 -6.30 14.31
CA VAL A 425 -24.91 -6.92 15.62
C VAL A 425 -23.53 -7.54 15.91
N ILE A 426 -22.87 -7.07 16.95
CA ILE A 426 -21.58 -7.62 17.39
C ILE A 426 -21.79 -8.45 18.65
N VAL A 427 -21.60 -9.77 18.52
CA VAL A 427 -21.75 -10.72 19.63
C VAL A 427 -20.47 -10.73 20.46
N PRO A 428 -20.54 -10.44 21.76
CA PRO A 428 -19.38 -10.48 22.66
C PRO A 428 -18.83 -11.90 22.81
N VAL A 429 -17.51 -12.00 23.07
CA VAL A 429 -16.90 -13.21 23.60
C VAL A 429 -17.33 -13.38 25.06
N GLU A 430 -17.80 -14.60 25.43
CA GLU A 430 -18.20 -14.97 26.80
C GLU A 430 -16.99 -15.01 27.76
#